data_aae15b584966c0bc4babf2c1df9e8aec
#
_entry.id   aae15b584966c0bc4babf2c1df9e8aec
#
_cell.length_a   1.000
_cell.length_b   1.000
_cell.length_c   1.000
_cell.angle_alpha   90.00
_cell.angle_beta   90.00
_cell.angle_gamma   90.00
#
_symmetry.space_group_name_H-M   'P 1'
#
loop_
_entity.id
_entity.type
_entity.pdbx_description
1 polymer ?
#
loop_
_entity_poly.entity_id
_entity_poly.type
_entity_poly.pdbx_seq_one_letter_code
_entity_poly.pdbx_strand_id
1 'polypeptide(L)'
;NTIGSNVETLYHILDNQAEALEFNIRDDSPVVGIPLADLKLKDNLLVCCLTRHGAVSIPRGQDTIQIGDNVIIVTTHKGLRDICDILEK
;
A
#
# COMPACT_ATOMS: atom_id res chain seq x y z
N ASN A 1 -18.62 0.96 7.84
CA ASN A 1 -18.56 -0.15 8.37
C ASN A 1 -17.55 -1.13 7.95
N THR A 2 -16.69 -0.82 7.13
CA THR A 2 -15.65 -1.68 6.70
C THR A 2 -14.55 -1.67 7.72
N ILE A 3 -14.21 -2.83 8.17
CA ILE A 3 -13.04 -2.99 8.97
C ILE A 3 -11.96 -3.34 8.01
N GLY A 4 -10.79 -2.95 8.22
CA GLY A 4 -9.74 -3.35 7.36
C GLY A 4 -8.91 -2.21 6.88
N SER A 5 -8.14 -2.45 5.83
CA SER A 5 -7.07 -1.57 5.44
C SER A 5 -7.49 -0.74 4.23
N ASN A 6 -8.48 0.10 4.46
CA ASN A 6 -9.01 0.97 3.42
C ASN A 6 -8.12 2.19 3.22
N VAL A 7 -8.36 2.89 2.14
CA VAL A 7 -7.66 4.13 1.86
C VAL A 7 -7.95 5.14 2.96
N GLU A 8 -6.90 5.66 3.57
CA GLU A 8 -6.98 6.69 4.59
C GLU A 8 -6.91 8.08 3.94
N THR A 9 -6.01 8.24 2.98
CA THR A 9 -5.78 9.51 2.32
C THR A 9 -5.44 9.23 0.87
N LEU A 10 -5.92 10.10 -0.02
CA LEU A 10 -5.67 9.98 -1.44
C LEU A 10 -5.27 11.33 -2.00
N TYR A 11 -4.18 11.38 -2.75
CA TYR A 11 -3.71 12.57 -3.45
C TYR A 11 -3.59 12.26 -4.93
N HIS A 12 -4.06 13.21 -5.76
CA HIS A 12 -3.81 13.14 -7.20
C HIS A 12 -2.51 13.88 -7.50
N ILE A 13 -1.64 13.24 -8.23
CA ILE A 13 -0.35 13.81 -8.57
C ILE A 13 -0.13 13.74 -10.07
N LEU A 14 0.87 14.47 -10.55
CA LEU A 14 1.26 14.46 -11.95
C LEU A 14 0.06 14.75 -12.86
N ASP A 15 -0.66 15.81 -12.53
CA ASP A 15 -1.80 16.27 -13.34
C ASP A 15 -2.87 15.17 -13.47
N ASN A 16 -3.16 14.50 -12.36
CA ASN A 16 -4.13 13.40 -12.29
C ASN A 16 -3.71 12.14 -13.05
N GLN A 17 -2.44 12.04 -13.44
CA GLN A 17 -1.95 10.83 -14.11
C GLN A 17 -1.63 9.73 -13.12
N ALA A 18 -1.45 10.05 -11.86
CA ALA A 18 -1.14 9.08 -10.83
C ALA A 18 -1.81 9.46 -9.52
N GLU A 19 -1.84 8.53 -8.60
CA GLU A 19 -2.38 8.71 -7.25
C GLU A 19 -1.38 8.24 -6.22
N ALA A 20 -1.32 8.95 -5.11
CA ALA A 20 -0.62 8.49 -3.92
C ALA A 20 -1.68 8.19 -2.87
N LEU A 21 -1.70 6.96 -2.38
CA LEU A 21 -2.71 6.51 -1.44
C LEU A 21 -2.05 6.05 -0.16
N GLU A 22 -2.62 6.46 0.95
CA GLU A 22 -2.18 6.01 2.26
C GLU A 22 -3.16 4.98 2.79
N PHE A 23 -2.65 3.82 3.19
CA PHE A 23 -3.44 2.76 3.80
C PHE A 23 -2.98 2.56 5.23
N ASN A 24 -3.93 2.49 6.15
CA ASN A 24 -3.64 2.10 7.53
C ASN A 24 -3.96 0.61 7.64
N ILE A 25 -2.96 -0.20 7.92
CA ILE A 25 -3.11 -1.65 7.94
C ILE A 25 -3.66 -2.07 9.30
N ARG A 26 -4.92 -2.44 9.34
CA ARG A 26 -5.63 -2.71 10.59
C ARG A 26 -5.81 -4.19 10.89
N ASP A 27 -5.88 -5.00 9.86
CA ASP A 27 -6.08 -6.42 10.06
C ASP A 27 -5.34 -7.21 9.00
N ASP A 28 -5.35 -8.51 9.17
CA ASP A 28 -4.62 -9.41 8.30
C ASP A 28 -5.20 -9.37 6.88
N SER A 29 -4.34 -9.59 5.92
CA SER A 29 -4.73 -9.65 4.52
C SER A 29 -3.66 -10.41 3.75
N PRO A 30 -3.92 -10.75 2.48
CA PRO A 30 -2.93 -11.47 1.68
C PRO A 30 -1.59 -10.78 1.51
N VAL A 31 -1.50 -9.47 1.77
CA VAL A 31 -0.22 -8.76 1.61
C VAL A 31 0.59 -8.71 2.90
N VAL A 32 -0.02 -8.99 4.05
CA VAL A 32 0.65 -8.83 5.35
C VAL A 32 1.62 -9.98 5.57
N GLY A 33 2.84 -9.62 5.98
CA GLY A 33 3.85 -10.61 6.38
C GLY A 33 4.56 -11.30 5.23
N ILE A 34 4.26 -10.93 4.00
CA ILE A 34 4.90 -11.52 2.82
C ILE A 34 5.97 -10.55 2.33
N PRO A 35 7.20 -11.00 2.08
CA PRO A 35 8.21 -10.10 1.50
C PRO A 35 7.69 -9.45 0.22
N LEU A 36 7.93 -8.15 0.08
CA LEU A 36 7.42 -7.42 -1.07
C LEU A 36 7.84 -8.06 -2.39
N ALA A 37 9.05 -8.62 -2.43
CA ALA A 37 9.54 -9.28 -3.64
C ALA A 37 8.70 -10.50 -4.03
N ASP A 38 7.97 -11.08 -3.08
CA ASP A 38 7.16 -12.28 -3.32
C ASP A 38 5.69 -11.93 -3.58
N LEU A 39 5.33 -10.66 -3.48
CA LEU A 39 3.98 -10.23 -3.81
C LEU A 39 3.88 -9.99 -5.32
N LYS A 40 2.77 -10.42 -5.89
CA LYS A 40 2.49 -10.17 -7.31
C LYS A 40 1.75 -8.85 -7.42
N LEU A 41 2.51 -7.77 -7.48
CA LEU A 41 1.95 -6.43 -7.52
C LEU A 41 1.49 -6.08 -8.93
N LYS A 42 0.48 -5.21 -9.01
CA LYS A 42 0.07 -4.64 -10.27
C LYS A 42 1.23 -3.89 -10.93
N ASP A 43 1.21 -3.80 -12.24
CA ASP A 43 2.11 -2.91 -12.99
C ASP A 43 1.88 -1.47 -12.57
N ASN A 44 2.87 -0.62 -12.73
CA ASN A 44 2.76 0.81 -12.49
C ASN A 44 2.27 1.09 -11.07
N LEU A 45 2.85 0.38 -10.12
CA LEU A 45 2.50 0.50 -8.72
C LEU A 45 3.73 0.30 -7.88
N LEU A 46 3.94 1.21 -6.95
CA LEU A 46 5.10 1.23 -6.07
C LEU A 46 4.65 1.27 -4.63
N VAL A 47 5.18 0.39 -3.79
CA VAL A 47 5.09 0.54 -2.35
C VAL A 47 6.16 1.53 -1.96
N CYS A 48 5.77 2.79 -1.84
CA CYS A 48 6.71 3.91 -1.75
C CYS A 48 7.40 3.97 -0.40
N CYS A 49 6.62 3.95 0.66
CA CYS A 49 7.17 4.00 2.01
C CYS A 49 6.13 3.51 3.00
N LEU A 50 6.59 3.26 4.21
CA LEU A 50 5.67 2.91 5.30
C LEU A 50 6.18 3.51 6.60
N THR A 51 5.26 3.66 7.55
CA THR A 51 5.62 4.02 8.91
C THR A 51 5.23 2.90 9.84
N ARG A 52 6.11 2.62 10.79
CA ARG A 52 5.89 1.61 11.82
C ARG A 52 6.42 2.18 13.13
N HIS A 53 5.56 2.24 14.14
CA HIS A 53 5.93 2.82 15.42
C HIS A 53 6.55 4.22 15.26
N GLY A 54 5.97 5.00 14.35
CA GLY A 54 6.41 6.37 14.12
C GLY A 54 7.64 6.52 13.23
N ALA A 55 8.27 5.43 12.81
CA ALA A 55 9.47 5.50 11.99
C ALA A 55 9.13 5.26 10.53
N VAL A 56 9.58 6.16 9.66
CA VAL A 56 9.36 6.06 8.22
C VAL A 56 10.50 5.28 7.59
N SER A 57 10.16 4.38 6.69
CA SER A 57 11.16 3.65 5.91
C SER A 57 10.69 3.48 4.48
N ILE A 58 11.66 3.26 3.59
CA ILE A 58 11.38 2.89 2.19
C ILE A 58 11.67 1.40 2.11
N PRO A 59 10.63 0.57 1.99
CA PRO A 59 10.84 -0.87 2.07
C PRO A 59 11.53 -1.43 0.83
N ARG A 60 12.25 -2.51 1.05
CA ARG A 60 12.92 -3.25 -0.02
C ARG A 60 12.23 -4.60 -0.19
N GLY A 61 12.72 -5.38 -1.13
CA GLY A 61 12.09 -6.64 -1.48
C GLY A 61 11.94 -7.63 -0.33
N GLN A 62 12.88 -7.65 0.63
CA GLN A 62 12.78 -8.56 1.75
C GLN A 62 11.91 -8.03 2.89
N ASP A 63 11.50 -6.77 2.84
CA ASP A 63 10.68 -6.17 3.87
C ASP A 63 9.24 -6.58 3.69
N THR A 64 8.47 -6.54 4.79
CA THR A 64 7.09 -6.95 4.81
C THR A 64 6.21 -5.81 5.31
N ILE A 65 4.95 -5.83 4.90
CA ILE A 65 3.92 -4.97 5.48
C ILE A 65 3.37 -5.70 6.70
N GLN A 66 3.18 -4.98 7.79
CA GLN A 66 2.68 -5.55 9.03
C GLN A 66 1.43 -4.81 9.49
N ILE A 67 0.61 -5.48 10.29
CA ILE A 67 -0.54 -4.85 10.94
C ILE A 67 -0.03 -3.70 11.79
N GLY A 68 -0.67 -2.55 11.70
CA GLY A 68 -0.29 -1.34 12.40
C GLY A 68 0.51 -0.37 11.54
N ASP A 69 1.00 -0.81 10.40
CA ASP A 69 1.73 0.09 9.50
C ASP A 69 0.79 1.07 8.82
N ASN A 70 1.32 2.24 8.47
CA ASN A 70 0.74 3.08 7.43
C ASN A 70 1.60 2.93 6.20
N VAL A 71 0.98 2.68 5.06
CA VAL A 71 1.68 2.35 3.82
C VAL A 71 1.27 3.33 2.74
N ILE A 72 2.25 3.93 2.06
CA ILE A 72 2.00 4.81 0.94
C ILE A 72 2.25 4.06 -0.35
N ILE A 73 1.23 4.03 -1.19
CA ILE A 73 1.27 3.42 -2.52
C ILE A 73 1.21 4.53 -3.55
N VAL A 74 2.06 4.45 -4.56
CA VAL A 74 2.00 5.37 -5.71
C VAL A 74 1.69 4.52 -6.93
N THR A 75 0.68 4.92 -7.70
CA THR A 75 0.21 4.11 -8.82
C THR A 75 -0.49 4.96 -9.87
N THR A 76 -0.48 4.48 -11.11
CA THR A 76 -1.30 5.07 -12.17
C THR A 76 -2.70 4.47 -12.22
N HIS A 77 -2.96 3.41 -11.48
CA HIS A 77 -4.29 2.82 -11.41
C HIS A 77 -5.22 3.71 -10.61
N LYS A 78 -6.49 3.69 -10.97
CA LYS A 78 -7.52 4.43 -10.28
C LYS A 78 -8.40 3.47 -9.50
N GLY A 79 -8.97 3.97 -8.41
CA GLY A 79 -10.02 3.24 -7.72
C GLY A 79 -9.57 2.14 -6.78
N LEU A 80 -8.30 2.11 -6.38
CA LEU A 80 -7.88 1.21 -5.32
C LEU A 80 -8.58 1.60 -4.03
N ARG A 81 -9.16 0.64 -3.33
CA ARG A 81 -9.93 0.90 -2.11
C ARG A 81 -9.34 0.23 -0.89
N ASP A 82 -8.71 -0.92 -1.06
CA ASP A 82 -8.18 -1.70 0.02
C ASP A 82 -6.75 -2.09 -0.33
N ILE A 83 -5.95 -2.38 0.71
CA ILE A 83 -4.54 -2.68 0.47
C ILE A 83 -4.37 -3.89 -0.46
N CYS A 84 -5.26 -4.87 -0.40
CA CYS A 84 -5.10 -6.04 -1.26
C CYS A 84 -5.35 -5.73 -2.74
N ASP A 85 -5.88 -4.55 -3.05
CA ASP A 85 -6.04 -4.12 -4.44
C ASP A 85 -4.70 -3.82 -5.11
N ILE A 86 -3.60 -3.78 -4.37
CA ILE A 86 -2.28 -3.61 -4.98
C ILE A 86 -1.82 -4.87 -5.72
N LEU A 87 -2.46 -6.00 -5.47
CA LEU A 87 -2.09 -7.25 -6.11
C LEU A 87 -2.69 -7.34 -7.51
N GLU A 88 -1.94 -7.95 -8.43
CA GLU A 88 -2.49 -8.22 -9.76
C GLU A 88 -3.58 -9.27 -9.65
N LYS A 89 -4.49 -9.25 -10.61
CA LYS A 89 -5.62 -10.17 -10.60
C LYS A 89 -5.50 -11.24 -11.62
#